data_a5933f04ce414c0ea37788f0b9681117
#
_entry.id   a5933f04ce414c0ea37788f0b9681117
#
_cell.length_a   1.000
_cell.length_b   1.000
_cell.length_c   1.000
_cell.angle_alpha   90.00
_cell.angle_beta   90.00
_cell.angle_gamma   90.00
#
_symmetry.space_group_name_H-M   'P 1'
#
loop_
_entity.id
_entity.type
_entity.pdbx_description
1 polymer ?
#
loop_
_entity_poly.entity_id
_entity_poly.type
_entity_poly.pdbx_seq_one_letter_code
_entity_poly.pdbx_strand_id
1 'polypeptide(L)'
;YNIFVASIACFMLLALGGVIFVLRQNRKLSFARLELQQANNRLNISNNDLQRINKQLAELNSQISEANEVKEEYIGIFLTMCSEYIDKIIASRRQVRRLLRDGRIDELKKEYSPSDGDSRELEEFYHNFDTTFLQLYPTFIEDFNSLLNKEARIEPKKGELLNTELRIFALIRLGINDSSKIAALLRYSVSTIYNYRSKIKGHTLVSRDNFEERIKTIGAFSPQHL
;
A
#
# COMPACT_ATOMS: atom_id res chain seq x y z
N TYR A 1 58.77 -65.43 46.51
CA TYR A 1 57.31 -65.23 46.68
C TYR A 1 56.97 -63.73 46.65
N ASN A 2 57.70 -62.90 47.41
CA ASN A 2 57.44 -61.47 47.50
C ASN A 2 57.63 -60.67 46.18
N ILE A 3 58.60 -61.10 45.34
CA ILE A 3 58.87 -60.42 44.05
C ILE A 3 57.76 -60.74 43.04
N PHE A 4 57.17 -61.91 43.06
CA PHE A 4 56.06 -62.26 42.20
C PHE A 4 54.73 -61.53 42.55
N VAL A 5 54.49 -61.40 43.81
CA VAL A 5 53.33 -60.62 44.32
C VAL A 5 53.46 -59.09 43.99
N ALA A 6 54.68 -58.57 44.09
CA ALA A 6 54.96 -57.17 43.74
C ALA A 6 54.81 -56.93 42.23
N SER A 7 55.20 -57.87 41.37
CA SER A 7 55.02 -57.74 39.90
C SER A 7 53.53 -57.76 39.48
N ILE A 8 52.75 -58.61 40.11
CA ILE A 8 51.29 -58.66 39.85
C ILE A 8 50.58 -57.37 40.31
N ALA A 9 50.99 -56.85 41.52
CA ALA A 9 50.46 -55.60 42.00
C ALA A 9 50.79 -54.39 41.09
N CYS A 10 52.02 -54.34 40.58
CA CYS A 10 52.43 -53.30 39.60
C CYS A 10 51.65 -53.40 38.29
N PHE A 11 51.41 -54.63 37.78
CA PHE A 11 50.64 -54.82 36.57
C PHE A 11 49.16 -54.45 36.76
N MET A 12 48.57 -54.73 37.89
CA MET A 12 47.23 -54.32 38.25
C MET A 12 47.09 -52.79 38.33
N LEU A 13 48.06 -52.08 38.91
CA LEU A 13 48.09 -50.64 38.99
C LEU A 13 48.21 -50.00 37.60
N LEU A 14 49.03 -50.53 36.70
CA LEU A 14 49.15 -50.05 35.35
C LEU A 14 47.83 -50.30 34.54
N ALA A 15 47.22 -51.47 34.72
CA ALA A 15 45.91 -51.77 34.09
C ALA A 15 44.80 -50.81 34.60
N LEU A 16 44.78 -50.55 35.92
CA LEU A 16 43.84 -49.61 36.51
C LEU A 16 44.07 -48.16 35.99
N GLY A 17 45.32 -47.72 35.87
CA GLY A 17 45.69 -46.44 35.27
C GLY A 17 45.24 -46.33 33.82
N GLY A 18 45.44 -47.41 33.05
CA GLY A 18 44.95 -47.49 31.65
C GLY A 18 43.43 -47.35 31.55
N VAL A 19 42.70 -48.05 32.40
CA VAL A 19 41.22 -47.96 32.44
C VAL A 19 40.75 -46.53 32.79
N ILE A 20 41.36 -45.93 33.82
CA ILE A 20 41.02 -44.55 34.20
C ILE A 20 41.33 -43.55 33.06
N PHE A 21 42.45 -43.73 32.36
CA PHE A 21 42.81 -42.93 31.21
C PHE A 21 41.76 -43.03 30.08
N VAL A 22 41.38 -44.22 29.71
CA VAL A 22 40.37 -44.49 28.69
C VAL A 22 39.02 -43.88 29.08
N LEU A 23 38.63 -44.05 30.36
CA LEU A 23 37.37 -43.49 30.86
C LEU A 23 37.36 -41.94 30.80
N ARG A 24 38.50 -41.31 31.13
CA ARG A 24 38.66 -39.84 31.03
C ARG A 24 38.61 -39.37 29.57
N GLN A 25 39.25 -40.08 28.66
CA GLN A 25 39.19 -39.77 27.22
C GLN A 25 37.77 -39.92 26.65
N ASN A 26 37.07 -40.99 26.99
CA ASN A 26 35.68 -41.21 26.57
C ASN A 26 34.74 -40.14 27.10
N ARG A 27 34.91 -39.69 28.35
CA ARG A 27 34.13 -38.56 28.89
C ARG A 27 34.41 -37.25 28.11
N LYS A 28 35.67 -36.89 27.85
CA LYS A 28 36.01 -35.73 27.02
C LYS A 28 35.39 -35.80 25.64
N LEU A 29 35.45 -36.98 24.98
CA LEU A 29 34.92 -37.21 23.67
C LEU A 29 33.38 -37.07 23.67
N SER A 30 32.70 -37.62 24.70
CA SER A 30 31.23 -37.51 24.81
C SER A 30 30.78 -36.07 25.02
N PHE A 31 31.52 -35.28 25.82
CA PHE A 31 31.26 -33.83 26.01
C PHE A 31 31.45 -33.07 24.68
N ALA A 32 32.55 -33.28 23.97
CA ALA A 32 32.79 -32.65 22.68
C ALA A 32 31.73 -33.00 21.63
N ARG A 33 31.28 -34.27 21.62
CA ARG A 33 30.18 -34.70 20.75
C ARG A 33 28.85 -33.98 21.07
N LEU A 34 28.54 -33.83 22.36
CA LEU A 34 27.32 -33.13 22.78
C LEU A 34 27.34 -31.64 22.39
N GLU A 35 28.47 -30.97 22.61
CA GLU A 35 28.65 -29.58 22.19
C GLU A 35 28.51 -29.40 20.68
N LEU A 36 29.16 -30.30 19.89
CA LEU A 36 29.05 -30.28 18.44
C LEU A 36 27.63 -30.54 17.96
N GLN A 37 26.89 -31.44 18.59
CA GLN A 37 25.50 -31.73 18.29
C GLN A 37 24.61 -30.53 18.59
N GLN A 38 24.82 -29.85 19.73
CA GLN A 38 24.10 -28.64 20.08
C GLN A 38 24.39 -27.50 19.11
N ALA A 39 25.66 -27.30 18.73
CA ALA A 39 26.05 -26.29 17.74
C ALA A 39 25.42 -26.56 16.39
N ASN A 40 25.42 -27.83 15.94
CA ASN A 40 24.81 -28.23 14.68
C ASN A 40 23.29 -28.02 14.68
N ASN A 41 22.61 -28.34 15.77
CA ASN A 41 21.18 -28.07 15.93
C ASN A 41 20.87 -26.58 15.88
N ARG A 42 21.66 -25.73 16.56
CA ARG A 42 21.50 -24.26 16.50
C ARG A 42 21.72 -23.74 15.07
N LEU A 43 22.74 -24.25 14.37
CA LEU A 43 23.01 -23.89 12.98
C LEU A 43 21.86 -24.25 12.06
N ASN A 44 21.29 -25.45 12.21
CA ASN A 44 20.13 -25.88 11.41
C ASN A 44 18.90 -25.01 11.67
N ILE A 45 18.60 -24.66 12.93
CA ILE A 45 17.50 -23.76 13.26
C ILE A 45 17.74 -22.39 12.62
N SER A 46 18.95 -21.83 12.76
CA SER A 46 19.29 -20.53 12.18
C SER A 46 19.20 -20.54 10.65
N ASN A 47 19.66 -21.61 9.98
CA ASN A 47 19.54 -21.75 8.54
C ASN A 47 18.08 -21.82 8.08
N ASN A 48 17.22 -22.54 8.80
CA ASN A 48 15.80 -22.60 8.49
C ASN A 48 15.13 -21.22 8.66
N ASP A 49 15.48 -20.48 9.72
CA ASP A 49 15.00 -19.13 9.94
C ASP A 49 15.46 -18.17 8.83
N LEU A 50 16.72 -18.24 8.43
CA LEU A 50 17.24 -17.45 7.31
C LEU A 50 16.53 -17.77 5.99
N GLN A 51 16.26 -19.03 5.70
CA GLN A 51 15.52 -19.43 4.50
C GLN A 51 14.09 -18.86 4.52
N ARG A 52 13.42 -18.93 5.68
CA ARG A 52 12.07 -18.36 5.85
C ARG A 52 12.06 -16.84 5.64
N ILE A 53 13.02 -16.12 6.27
CA ILE A 53 13.14 -14.67 6.13
C ILE A 53 13.45 -14.29 4.68
N ASN A 54 14.35 -15.00 4.01
CA ASN A 54 14.68 -14.73 2.61
C ASN A 54 13.48 -14.94 1.69
N LYS A 55 12.66 -15.98 1.94
CA LYS A 55 11.42 -16.19 1.19
C LYS A 55 10.44 -15.04 1.39
N GLN A 56 10.22 -14.62 2.65
CA GLN A 56 9.34 -13.48 2.96
C GLN A 56 9.85 -12.18 2.33
N LEU A 57 11.16 -11.96 2.34
CA LEU A 57 11.77 -10.78 1.73
C LEU A 57 11.58 -10.76 0.20
N ALA A 58 11.76 -11.90 -0.46
CA ALA A 58 11.53 -12.02 -1.90
C ALA A 58 10.06 -11.74 -2.27
N GLU A 59 9.13 -12.26 -1.48
CA GLU A 59 7.70 -12.04 -1.66
C GLU A 59 7.31 -10.57 -1.46
N LEU A 60 7.83 -9.94 -0.40
CA LEU A 60 7.61 -8.51 -0.14
C LEU A 60 8.21 -7.63 -1.24
N ASN A 61 9.40 -7.96 -1.76
CA ASN A 61 10.00 -7.24 -2.86
C ASN A 61 9.17 -7.35 -4.15
N SER A 62 8.58 -8.53 -4.43
CA SER A 62 7.67 -8.70 -5.57
C SER A 62 6.44 -7.79 -5.44
N GLN A 63 5.83 -7.76 -4.25
CA GLN A 63 4.66 -6.90 -3.97
C GLN A 63 5.00 -5.41 -4.12
N ILE A 64 6.17 -4.99 -3.65
CA ILE A 64 6.64 -3.60 -3.81
C ILE A 64 6.86 -3.28 -5.29
N SER A 65 7.43 -4.20 -6.07
CA SER A 65 7.64 -4.01 -7.51
C SER A 65 6.31 -3.82 -8.24
N GLU A 66 5.34 -4.69 -7.99
CA GLU A 66 4.00 -4.59 -8.58
C GLU A 66 3.30 -3.27 -8.21
N ALA A 67 3.39 -2.87 -6.93
CA ALA A 67 2.83 -1.59 -6.48
C ALA A 67 3.52 -0.38 -7.13
N ASN A 68 4.82 -0.46 -7.39
CA ASN A 68 5.54 0.60 -8.09
C ASN A 68 5.17 0.67 -9.57
N GLU A 69 5.00 -0.46 -10.26
CA GLU A 69 4.54 -0.48 -11.65
C GLU A 69 3.19 0.20 -11.81
N VAL A 70 2.22 -0.14 -10.95
CA VAL A 70 0.90 0.52 -10.93
C VAL A 70 1.03 2.02 -10.68
N LYS A 71 1.90 2.43 -9.76
CA LYS A 71 2.16 3.84 -9.47
C LYS A 71 2.77 4.58 -10.66
N GLU A 72 3.72 3.96 -11.37
CA GLU A 72 4.36 4.55 -12.56
C GLU A 72 3.36 4.71 -13.71
N GLU A 73 2.51 3.71 -13.95
CA GLU A 73 1.42 3.79 -14.91
C GLU A 73 0.49 4.98 -14.60
N TYR A 74 0.10 5.11 -13.33
CA TYR A 74 -0.75 6.23 -12.89
C TYR A 74 -0.11 7.60 -13.11
N ILE A 75 1.18 7.74 -12.81
CA ILE A 75 1.92 8.97 -13.06
C ILE A 75 1.91 9.29 -14.57
N GLY A 76 2.07 8.28 -15.42
CA GLY A 76 2.00 8.43 -16.87
C GLY A 76 0.64 8.93 -17.34
N ILE A 77 -0.45 8.33 -16.86
CA ILE A 77 -1.82 8.75 -17.18
C ILE A 77 -2.06 10.19 -16.72
N PHE A 78 -1.67 10.52 -15.49
CA PHE A 78 -1.83 11.86 -14.93
C PHE A 78 -1.06 12.92 -15.73
N LEU A 79 0.17 12.64 -16.15
CA LEU A 79 0.96 13.54 -16.98
C LEU A 79 0.34 13.74 -18.36
N THR A 80 -0.22 12.69 -18.95
CA THR A 80 -0.95 12.77 -20.23
C THR A 80 -2.17 13.68 -20.08
N MET A 81 -2.99 13.49 -19.05
CA MET A 81 -4.13 14.36 -18.76
C MET A 81 -3.70 15.83 -18.58
N CYS A 82 -2.63 16.08 -17.82
CA CYS A 82 -2.10 17.43 -17.64
C CYS A 82 -1.68 18.05 -18.98
N SER A 83 -1.03 17.28 -19.86
CA SER A 83 -0.63 17.74 -21.19
C SER A 83 -1.84 18.13 -22.04
N GLU A 84 -2.87 17.30 -22.07
CA GLU A 84 -4.11 17.58 -22.79
C GLU A 84 -4.80 18.86 -22.30
N TYR A 85 -4.84 19.09 -20.97
CA TYR A 85 -5.37 20.34 -20.42
C TYR A 85 -4.53 21.56 -20.80
N ILE A 86 -3.20 21.44 -20.82
CA ILE A 86 -2.31 22.52 -21.27
C ILE A 86 -2.58 22.84 -22.74
N ASP A 87 -2.75 21.84 -23.59
CA ASP A 87 -3.06 22.00 -25.01
C ASP A 87 -4.42 22.70 -25.22
N LYS A 88 -5.47 22.30 -24.44
CA LYS A 88 -6.78 22.98 -24.45
C LYS A 88 -6.65 24.45 -24.05
N ILE A 89 -5.89 24.78 -23.00
CA ILE A 89 -5.63 26.18 -22.58
C ILE A 89 -4.92 26.96 -23.69
N ILE A 90 -3.91 26.38 -24.32
CA ILE A 90 -3.16 27.04 -25.41
C ILE A 90 -4.06 27.27 -26.62
N ALA A 91 -4.89 26.29 -26.99
CA ALA A 91 -5.84 26.40 -28.09
C ALA A 91 -6.88 27.52 -27.82
N SER A 92 -7.49 27.51 -26.62
CA SER A 92 -8.42 28.55 -26.19
C SER A 92 -7.80 29.94 -26.24
N ARG A 93 -6.58 30.12 -25.72
CA ARG A 93 -5.87 31.42 -25.81
C ARG A 93 -5.60 31.85 -27.24
N ARG A 94 -5.25 30.95 -28.14
CA ARG A 94 -5.04 31.25 -29.57
C ARG A 94 -6.35 31.69 -30.22
N GLN A 95 -7.46 31.06 -29.90
CA GLN A 95 -8.78 31.40 -30.40
C GLN A 95 -9.25 32.77 -29.93
N VAL A 96 -9.12 33.08 -28.63
CA VAL A 96 -9.42 34.39 -28.06
C VAL A 96 -8.61 35.48 -28.77
N ARG A 97 -7.29 35.28 -28.95
CA ARG A 97 -6.43 36.25 -29.65
C ARG A 97 -6.86 36.46 -31.10
N ARG A 98 -7.29 35.40 -31.79
CA ARG A 98 -7.78 35.50 -33.19
C ARG A 98 -9.06 36.32 -33.25
N LEU A 99 -10.07 36.00 -32.42
CA LEU A 99 -11.33 36.70 -32.40
C LEU A 99 -11.17 38.17 -32.05
N LEU A 100 -10.28 38.50 -31.08
CA LEU A 100 -9.93 39.88 -30.75
C LEU A 100 -9.25 40.64 -31.91
N ARG A 101 -8.28 40.03 -32.58
CA ARG A 101 -7.58 40.64 -33.68
C ARG A 101 -8.51 40.92 -34.86
N ASP A 102 -9.42 39.99 -35.13
CA ASP A 102 -10.37 40.05 -36.24
C ASP A 102 -11.61 40.92 -35.91
N GLY A 103 -11.68 41.54 -34.70
CA GLY A 103 -12.78 42.42 -34.27
C GLY A 103 -14.10 41.70 -33.99
N ARG A 104 -14.07 40.34 -33.89
CA ARG A 104 -15.26 39.50 -33.73
C ARG A 104 -15.68 39.41 -32.25
N ILE A 105 -15.96 40.55 -31.63
CA ILE A 105 -16.25 40.64 -30.19
C ILE A 105 -17.55 39.94 -29.79
N ASP A 106 -18.57 39.96 -30.65
CA ASP A 106 -19.86 39.34 -30.33
C ASP A 106 -19.76 37.81 -30.36
N GLU A 107 -18.93 37.24 -31.23
CA GLU A 107 -18.64 35.80 -31.22
C GLU A 107 -17.83 35.43 -29.98
N LEU A 108 -16.86 36.24 -29.59
CA LEU A 108 -16.11 36.02 -28.36
C LEU A 108 -17.03 35.98 -27.15
N LYS A 109 -17.95 36.96 -27.05
CA LYS A 109 -18.92 37.00 -25.96
C LYS A 109 -19.84 35.80 -25.94
N LYS A 110 -20.29 35.33 -27.11
CA LYS A 110 -21.15 34.15 -27.23
C LYS A 110 -20.43 32.87 -26.82
N GLU A 111 -19.18 32.70 -27.27
CA GLU A 111 -18.41 31.47 -27.05
C GLU A 111 -17.87 31.35 -25.63
N TYR A 112 -17.50 32.47 -25.03
CA TYR A 112 -16.99 32.56 -23.65
C TYR A 112 -18.02 33.11 -22.65
N SER A 113 -19.32 32.97 -22.97
CA SER A 113 -20.38 33.28 -22.03
C SER A 113 -20.44 32.24 -20.90
N PRO A 114 -20.63 32.65 -19.62
CA PRO A 114 -20.51 31.76 -18.45
C PRO A 114 -21.52 30.63 -18.33
N SER A 115 -22.39 30.39 -19.33
CA SER A 115 -23.59 29.56 -19.08
C SER A 115 -23.51 28.07 -19.36
N ASP A 116 -22.71 27.59 -20.35
CA ASP A 116 -22.77 26.18 -20.74
C ASP A 116 -21.40 25.50 -20.97
N GLY A 117 -20.35 26.27 -21.21
CA GLY A 117 -19.00 25.74 -21.49
C GLY A 117 -18.33 25.15 -20.25
N ASP A 118 -18.39 25.89 -19.14
CA ASP A 118 -17.75 25.53 -17.87
C ASP A 118 -18.32 24.22 -17.30
N SER A 119 -19.61 23.96 -17.51
CA SER A 119 -20.26 22.74 -17.02
C SER A 119 -19.80 21.47 -17.78
N ARG A 120 -19.63 21.56 -19.10
CA ARG A 120 -19.17 20.42 -19.91
C ARG A 120 -17.71 20.07 -19.65
N GLU A 121 -16.84 21.05 -19.55
CA GLU A 121 -15.43 20.83 -19.22
C GLU A 121 -15.27 20.20 -17.84
N LEU A 122 -16.09 20.62 -16.89
CA LEU A 122 -16.09 20.06 -15.54
C LEU A 122 -16.62 18.62 -15.50
N GLU A 123 -17.68 18.33 -16.26
CA GLU A 123 -18.21 16.97 -16.43
C GLU A 123 -17.19 16.03 -17.08
N GLU A 124 -16.49 16.50 -18.13
CA GLU A 124 -15.40 15.75 -18.78
C GLU A 124 -14.26 15.47 -17.79
N PHE A 125 -13.88 16.47 -16.99
CA PHE A 125 -12.88 16.31 -15.95
C PHE A 125 -13.28 15.25 -14.92
N TYR A 126 -14.53 15.30 -14.43
CA TYR A 126 -15.02 14.33 -13.47
C TYR A 126 -15.08 12.93 -14.08
N HIS A 127 -15.54 12.80 -15.31
CA HIS A 127 -15.59 11.51 -16.00
C HIS A 127 -14.20 10.88 -16.16
N ASN A 128 -13.22 11.66 -16.58
CA ASN A 128 -11.84 11.21 -16.72
C ASN A 128 -11.23 10.83 -15.37
N PHE A 129 -11.46 11.64 -14.34
CA PHE A 129 -11.05 11.33 -12.97
C PHE A 129 -11.68 10.04 -12.46
N ASP A 130 -13.00 9.91 -12.55
CA ASP A 130 -13.74 8.75 -12.06
C ASP A 130 -13.30 7.46 -12.76
N THR A 131 -13.14 7.51 -14.08
CA THR A 131 -12.70 6.36 -14.90
C THR A 131 -11.30 5.92 -14.46
N THR A 132 -10.35 6.85 -14.40
CA THR A 132 -8.96 6.56 -14.02
C THR A 132 -8.87 6.06 -12.58
N PHE A 133 -9.64 6.67 -11.69
CA PHE A 133 -9.66 6.27 -10.28
C PHE A 133 -10.21 4.85 -10.09
N LEU A 134 -11.31 4.50 -10.77
CA LEU A 134 -11.91 3.17 -10.67
C LEU A 134 -11.09 2.09 -11.40
N GLN A 135 -10.27 2.44 -12.39
CA GLN A 135 -9.27 1.52 -12.94
C GLN A 135 -8.21 1.14 -11.90
N LEU A 136 -7.78 2.11 -11.07
CA LEU A 136 -6.81 1.88 -10.00
C LEU A 136 -7.42 1.17 -8.78
N TYR A 137 -8.66 1.48 -8.47
CA TYR A 137 -9.38 0.99 -7.29
C TYR A 137 -10.74 0.41 -7.69
N PRO A 138 -10.77 -0.75 -8.37
CA PRO A 138 -12.02 -1.33 -8.91
C PRO A 138 -13.05 -1.63 -7.83
N THR A 139 -12.63 -2.01 -6.64
CA THR A 139 -13.48 -2.37 -5.49
C THR A 139 -13.81 -1.19 -4.58
N PHE A 140 -13.38 0.04 -4.93
CA PHE A 140 -13.48 1.20 -4.03
C PHE A 140 -14.89 1.44 -3.50
N ILE A 141 -15.92 1.38 -4.35
CA ILE A 141 -17.31 1.63 -3.96
C ILE A 141 -17.80 0.57 -2.97
N GLU A 142 -17.48 -0.70 -3.23
CA GLU A 142 -17.84 -1.83 -2.38
C GLU A 142 -17.16 -1.73 -1.01
N ASP A 143 -15.84 -1.51 -1.02
CA ASP A 143 -15.03 -1.38 0.19
C ASP A 143 -15.46 -0.15 1.01
N PHE A 144 -15.72 0.98 0.35
CA PHE A 144 -16.23 2.19 1.00
C PHE A 144 -17.59 1.93 1.67
N ASN A 145 -18.52 1.30 0.96
CA ASN A 145 -19.83 0.96 1.47
C ASN A 145 -19.78 -0.07 2.60
N SER A 146 -18.76 -0.92 2.66
CA SER A 146 -18.55 -1.86 3.77
C SER A 146 -18.27 -1.15 5.09
N LEU A 147 -17.77 0.08 5.06
CA LEU A 147 -17.49 0.90 6.24
C LEU A 147 -18.73 1.65 6.75
N LEU A 148 -19.85 1.63 6.01
CA LEU A 148 -21.05 2.40 6.29
C LEU A 148 -22.22 1.51 6.73
N ASN A 149 -23.13 2.09 7.51
CA ASN A 149 -24.44 1.50 7.80
C ASN A 149 -25.19 1.20 6.50
N LYS A 150 -26.02 0.17 6.49
CA LYS A 150 -26.78 -0.23 5.30
C LYS A 150 -27.61 0.91 4.69
N GLU A 151 -28.18 1.78 5.54
CA GLU A 151 -29.02 2.90 5.16
C GLU A 151 -28.25 4.08 4.54
N ALA A 152 -26.92 4.13 4.76
CA ALA A 152 -26.06 5.22 4.27
C ALA A 152 -25.16 4.79 3.11
N ARG A 153 -25.33 3.57 2.61
CA ARG A 153 -24.59 3.09 1.44
C ARG A 153 -24.90 3.95 0.23
N ILE A 154 -23.88 4.21 -0.55
CA ILE A 154 -23.94 5.10 -1.70
C ILE A 154 -23.88 4.25 -2.95
N GLU A 155 -24.92 4.38 -3.78
CA GLU A 155 -24.96 3.81 -5.13
C GLU A 155 -25.00 4.97 -6.13
N PRO A 156 -24.01 5.05 -7.06
CA PRO A 156 -24.04 6.04 -8.12
C PRO A 156 -25.29 5.88 -8.98
N LYS A 157 -25.84 6.99 -9.49
CA LYS A 157 -26.97 6.97 -10.39
C LYS A 157 -26.58 6.31 -11.72
N LYS A 158 -27.58 5.84 -12.46
CA LYS A 158 -27.35 5.25 -13.79
C LYS A 158 -26.64 6.24 -14.71
N GLY A 159 -25.47 5.85 -15.20
CA GLY A 159 -24.60 6.68 -16.04
C GLY A 159 -23.58 7.54 -15.31
N GLU A 160 -23.59 7.54 -13.96
CA GLU A 160 -22.60 8.19 -13.12
C GLU A 160 -21.64 7.14 -12.56
N LEU A 161 -20.34 7.36 -12.65
CA LEU A 161 -19.30 6.46 -12.11
C LEU A 161 -19.09 6.68 -10.61
N LEU A 162 -18.91 7.94 -10.21
CA LEU A 162 -18.84 8.38 -8.84
C LEU A 162 -19.73 9.60 -8.64
N ASN A 163 -20.44 9.67 -7.51
CA ASN A 163 -21.13 10.89 -7.10
C ASN A 163 -20.18 11.81 -6.31
N THR A 164 -20.67 12.98 -5.89
CA THR A 164 -19.87 13.97 -5.15
C THR A 164 -19.28 13.41 -3.86
N GLU A 165 -20.07 12.66 -3.08
CA GLU A 165 -19.61 12.04 -1.85
C GLU A 165 -18.45 11.08 -2.12
N LEU A 166 -18.61 10.18 -3.07
CA LEU A 166 -17.56 9.20 -3.43
C LEU A 166 -16.31 9.89 -3.98
N ARG A 167 -16.44 10.96 -4.81
CA ARG A 167 -15.27 11.74 -5.29
C ARG A 167 -14.49 12.39 -4.16
N ILE A 168 -15.17 12.93 -3.13
CA ILE A 168 -14.50 13.47 -1.94
C ILE A 168 -13.64 12.40 -1.28
N PHE A 169 -14.17 11.21 -1.07
CA PHE A 169 -13.43 10.13 -0.42
C PHE A 169 -12.43 9.44 -1.34
N ALA A 170 -12.64 9.46 -2.64
CA ALA A 170 -11.63 9.08 -3.64
C ALA A 170 -10.41 10.00 -3.57
N LEU A 171 -10.59 11.30 -3.45
CA LEU A 171 -9.50 12.26 -3.26
C LEU A 171 -8.76 12.02 -1.92
N ILE A 172 -9.50 11.71 -0.84
CA ILE A 172 -8.90 11.33 0.46
C ILE A 172 -8.09 10.03 0.31
N ARG A 173 -8.59 9.05 -0.45
CA ARG A 173 -7.86 7.82 -0.78
C ARG A 173 -6.52 8.10 -1.47
N LEU A 174 -6.50 9.08 -2.36
CA LEU A 174 -5.29 9.56 -3.06
C LEU A 174 -4.38 10.45 -2.17
N GLY A 175 -4.71 10.65 -0.88
CA GLY A 175 -3.91 11.44 0.06
C GLY A 175 -4.24 12.92 0.09
N ILE A 176 -5.27 13.39 -0.64
CA ILE A 176 -5.72 14.77 -0.62
C ILE A 176 -6.74 14.95 0.52
N ASN A 177 -6.25 15.24 1.73
CA ASN A 177 -7.10 15.31 2.94
C ASN A 177 -7.58 16.73 3.26
N ASP A 178 -6.98 17.76 2.67
CA ASP A 178 -7.29 19.16 2.91
C ASP A 178 -8.62 19.54 2.24
N SER A 179 -9.60 19.96 3.05
CA SER A 179 -10.93 20.31 2.55
C SER A 179 -10.94 21.50 1.59
N SER A 180 -9.99 22.42 1.71
CA SER A 180 -9.87 23.56 0.79
C SER A 180 -9.36 23.09 -0.59
N LYS A 181 -8.42 22.17 -0.60
CA LYS A 181 -7.93 21.55 -1.85
C LYS A 181 -9.02 20.72 -2.53
N ILE A 182 -9.76 19.93 -1.77
CA ILE A 182 -10.90 19.14 -2.27
C ILE A 182 -11.98 20.08 -2.84
N ALA A 183 -12.32 21.14 -2.11
CA ALA A 183 -13.29 22.15 -2.55
C ALA A 183 -12.88 22.80 -3.88
N ALA A 184 -11.62 23.18 -4.01
CA ALA A 184 -11.08 23.76 -5.24
C ALA A 184 -11.14 22.79 -6.42
N LEU A 185 -10.79 21.51 -6.22
CA LEU A 185 -10.84 20.47 -7.26
C LEU A 185 -12.28 20.16 -7.71
N LEU A 186 -13.20 20.05 -6.76
CA LEU A 186 -14.59 19.71 -7.03
C LEU A 186 -15.50 20.92 -7.27
N ARG A 187 -14.94 22.14 -7.31
CA ARG A 187 -15.68 23.38 -7.53
C ARG A 187 -16.85 23.59 -6.54
N TYR A 188 -16.65 23.16 -5.29
CA TYR A 188 -17.59 23.38 -4.19
C TYR A 188 -17.04 24.37 -3.17
N SER A 189 -17.91 24.85 -2.28
CA SER A 189 -17.47 25.61 -1.11
C SER A 189 -16.81 24.67 -0.07
N VAL A 190 -15.86 25.21 0.70
CA VAL A 190 -15.20 24.44 1.77
C VAL A 190 -16.22 23.94 2.79
N SER A 191 -17.24 24.75 3.11
CA SER A 191 -18.34 24.35 4.00
C SER A 191 -19.15 23.18 3.45
N THR A 192 -19.37 23.14 2.14
CA THR A 192 -20.04 22.00 1.47
C THR A 192 -19.25 20.71 1.65
N ILE A 193 -17.92 20.74 1.46
CA ILE A 193 -17.06 19.58 1.67
C ILE A 193 -17.10 19.11 3.13
N TYR A 194 -17.03 20.04 4.09
CA TYR A 194 -17.18 19.69 5.50
C TYR A 194 -18.52 19.02 5.82
N ASN A 195 -19.61 19.50 5.23
CA ASN A 195 -20.94 18.92 5.44
C ASN A 195 -21.01 17.48 4.91
N TYR A 196 -20.52 17.23 3.69
CA TYR A 196 -20.46 15.87 3.15
C TYR A 196 -19.60 14.93 4.02
N ARG A 197 -18.39 15.36 4.41
CA ARG A 197 -17.52 14.57 5.28
C ARG A 197 -18.17 14.27 6.62
N SER A 198 -18.75 15.25 7.27
CA SER A 198 -19.46 15.10 8.55
C SER A 198 -20.67 14.17 8.45
N LYS A 199 -21.48 14.33 7.40
CA LYS A 199 -22.64 13.48 7.14
C LYS A 199 -22.23 12.01 7.04
N ILE A 200 -21.25 11.69 6.20
CA ILE A 200 -20.79 10.33 6.00
C ILE A 200 -20.14 9.76 7.28
N LYS A 201 -19.29 10.53 7.96
CA LYS A 201 -18.70 10.13 9.25
C LYS A 201 -19.76 9.86 10.33
N GLY A 202 -20.94 10.43 10.21
CA GLY A 202 -22.08 10.17 11.12
C GLY A 202 -22.69 8.78 10.96
N HIS A 203 -22.44 8.11 9.83
CA HIS A 203 -23.02 6.81 9.46
C HIS A 203 -22.02 5.69 9.36
N THR A 204 -20.79 5.89 9.81
CA THR A 204 -19.73 4.88 9.76
C THR A 204 -19.90 3.80 10.83
N LEU A 205 -19.56 2.56 10.48
CA LEU A 205 -19.47 1.40 11.37
C LEU A 205 -18.19 1.37 12.21
N VAL A 206 -17.17 2.14 11.79
CA VAL A 206 -15.90 2.29 12.49
C VAL A 206 -15.88 3.61 13.27
N SER A 207 -14.89 3.81 14.15
CA SER A 207 -14.78 5.09 14.87
C SER A 207 -14.59 6.25 13.89
N ARG A 208 -15.19 7.40 14.18
CA ARG A 208 -15.12 8.60 13.32
C ARG A 208 -13.69 9.05 13.04
N ASP A 209 -12.80 8.88 14.01
CA ASP A 209 -11.39 9.28 13.89
C ASP A 209 -10.61 8.36 12.97
N ASN A 210 -10.95 7.06 12.95
CA ASN A 210 -10.28 6.06 12.14
C ASN A 210 -10.87 5.92 10.73
N PHE A 211 -12.03 6.53 10.45
CA PHE A 211 -12.73 6.33 9.19
C PHE A 211 -11.89 6.73 7.98
N GLU A 212 -11.31 7.93 7.96
CA GLU A 212 -10.49 8.39 6.84
C GLU A 212 -9.17 7.61 6.72
N GLU A 213 -8.60 7.15 7.83
CA GLU A 213 -7.43 6.26 7.78
C GLU A 213 -7.78 4.91 7.14
N ARG A 214 -8.97 4.38 7.43
CA ARG A 214 -9.46 3.15 6.75
C ARG A 214 -9.69 3.38 5.27
N ILE A 215 -10.21 4.53 4.86
CA ILE A 215 -10.36 4.88 3.44
C ILE A 215 -9.01 4.91 2.73
N LYS A 216 -7.96 5.46 3.34
CA LYS A 216 -6.61 5.48 2.77
C LYS A 216 -6.03 4.09 2.52
N THR A 217 -6.54 3.06 3.18
CA THR A 217 -6.10 1.66 3.01
C THR A 217 -6.97 0.85 2.03
N ILE A 218 -8.07 1.40 1.49
CA ILE A 218 -8.90 0.72 0.50
C ILE A 218 -8.06 0.37 -0.73
N GLY A 219 -8.08 -0.89 -1.16
CA GLY A 219 -7.29 -1.37 -2.30
C GLY A 219 -5.77 -1.30 -2.09
N ALA A 220 -5.29 -1.00 -0.87
CA ALA A 220 -3.90 -1.24 -0.54
C ALA A 220 -3.68 -2.75 -0.40
N PHE A 221 -2.61 -3.28 -0.97
CA PHE A 221 -2.22 -4.67 -0.80
C PHE A 221 -2.17 -4.99 0.69
N SER A 222 -3.18 -5.70 1.18
CA SER A 222 -3.21 -6.18 2.55
C SER A 222 -2.64 -7.60 2.55
N PRO A 223 -1.60 -7.89 3.34
CA PRO A 223 -1.03 -9.24 3.43
C PRO A 223 -1.94 -10.26 4.13
N GLN A 224 -3.23 -9.99 4.27
CA GLN A 224 -4.17 -10.80 5.06
C GLN A 224 -4.93 -11.88 4.27
N HIS A 225 -4.54 -12.19 3.04
CA HIS A 225 -5.12 -13.30 2.26
C HIS A 225 -4.06 -14.33 1.85
N LEU A 226 -3.18 -14.72 2.79
CA LEU A 226 -2.36 -15.93 2.69
C LEU A 226 -2.57 -16.81 3.92
#